data_ce3750c53f2f98bc6e1a2cc836b4476a
#
_entry.id   ce3750c53f2f98bc6e1a2cc836b4476a
#
_cell.length_a   1.000
_cell.length_b   1.000
_cell.length_c   1.000
_cell.angle_alpha   90.00
_cell.angle_beta   90.00
_cell.angle_gamma   90.00
#
_symmetry.space_group_name_H-M   'P 1'
#
loop_
_entity.id
_entity.type
_entity.pdbx_description
1 polymer ?
#
loop_
_entity_poly.entity_id
_entity_poly.type
_entity_poly.pdbx_seq_one_letter_code
_entity_poly.pdbx_strand_id
1 'polypeptide(L)'
;MNDYCLYPGGASPRRGKEEKGMILAVTGITGHSGGFLLRQLIDNCFDGTLRVLVRESSNTRALDDSGLKIEKVVGSVKDDASLRALVRGADTVVHIAGIWDTPRLLEAIEAEGGVGHAVLVHTSGIFSKHKMASGVYKQIEESMKPCLDRGMNVTILRPTMIFGDIRDHNVSKFIRMVDRFPVMPMIDRGLAPVQPVNARDLGQAYYKAAMHPTLPEREYICSGERPVSVRELCELIGKYLGKRVRFVSVPMGVGVAGARLVKGLTLGKIDYVEKVLRLGEDRSFSHEAASRDFGYEPEPFELGLKREVEEYIHARK
;
A
#
# COMPACT_ATOMS: atom_id res chain seq x y z
N MET A 1 20.58 -25.58 1.44
CA MET A 1 21.13 -25.66 2.81
C MET A 1 21.30 -24.22 3.26
N ASN A 2 20.31 -23.70 3.99
CA ASN A 2 20.30 -22.32 4.48
C ASN A 2 20.44 -22.34 6.00
N ASP A 3 21.67 -22.11 6.45
CA ASP A 3 22.02 -21.90 7.86
C ASP A 3 21.99 -20.40 8.17
N TYR A 4 20.80 -19.81 8.38
CA TYR A 4 20.67 -18.45 8.95
C TYR A 4 19.34 -18.32 9.73
N CYS A 5 19.18 -19.07 10.81
CA CYS A 5 18.18 -18.77 11.83
C CYS A 5 18.75 -19.13 13.21
N LEU A 6 19.66 -18.28 13.71
CA LEU A 6 20.15 -18.41 15.09
C LEU A 6 19.62 -17.22 15.91
N TYR A 7 18.60 -17.48 16.73
CA TYR A 7 18.26 -16.64 17.89
C TYR A 7 19.03 -17.15 19.11
N PRO A 8 19.72 -16.28 19.89
CA PRO A 8 20.31 -16.64 21.17
C PRO A 8 19.27 -16.41 22.29
N GLY A 9 18.80 -17.48 22.89
CA GLY A 9 17.92 -17.37 24.07
C GLY A 9 17.33 -18.73 24.46
N GLY A 10 18.14 -19.60 25.07
CA GLY A 10 17.72 -20.92 25.49
C GLY A 10 16.77 -20.90 26.69
N ALA A 11 15.60 -21.55 26.52
CA ALA A 11 14.89 -22.24 27.57
C ALA A 11 14.22 -23.44 26.92
N SER A 12 14.59 -24.64 27.33
CA SER A 12 14.01 -25.93 26.91
C SER A 12 12.50 -25.92 27.21
N PRO A 13 11.60 -26.13 26.24
CA PRO A 13 10.17 -26.20 26.55
C PRO A 13 9.79 -27.53 27.17
N ARG A 14 9.08 -27.43 28.30
CA ARG A 14 8.37 -28.56 28.91
C ARG A 14 7.30 -29.06 27.90
N ARG A 15 7.37 -30.32 27.52
CA ARG A 15 6.32 -31.01 26.75
C ARG A 15 4.97 -30.88 27.47
N GLY A 16 3.96 -30.33 26.78
CA GLY A 16 2.60 -30.38 27.24
C GLY A 16 1.73 -29.22 26.80
N LYS A 17 1.26 -29.25 25.62
CA LYS A 17 0.17 -28.67 24.82
C LYS A 17 0.79 -28.24 23.48
N GLU A 18 0.22 -28.76 22.39
CA GLU A 18 0.49 -28.19 21.07
C GLU A 18 0.08 -26.70 21.16
N GLU A 19 1.05 -25.80 21.25
CA GLU A 19 0.81 -24.37 21.12
C GLU A 19 0.28 -24.16 19.70
N LYS A 20 -0.98 -23.83 19.61
CA LYS A 20 -1.63 -23.46 18.36
C LYS A 20 -0.88 -22.26 17.79
N GLY A 21 -0.03 -22.50 16.78
CA GLY A 21 0.74 -21.44 16.15
C GLY A 21 -0.17 -20.31 15.67
N MET A 22 0.30 -19.06 15.68
CA MET A 22 -0.41 -17.88 15.23
C MET A 22 -1.02 -18.10 13.83
N ILE A 23 -2.29 -17.73 13.64
CA ILE A 23 -2.93 -17.67 12.31
C ILE A 23 -2.99 -16.22 11.86
N LEU A 24 -2.19 -15.89 10.85
CA LEU A 24 -2.21 -14.59 10.18
C LEU A 24 -3.08 -14.67 8.93
N ALA A 25 -4.23 -14.01 8.95
CA ALA A 25 -5.16 -13.94 7.82
C ALA A 25 -4.87 -12.73 6.93
N VAL A 26 -4.72 -12.91 5.61
CA VAL A 26 -4.32 -11.82 4.73
C VAL A 26 -5.19 -11.76 3.47
N THR A 27 -5.67 -10.56 3.14
CA THR A 27 -6.26 -10.26 1.84
C THR A 27 -5.27 -9.46 0.97
N GLY A 28 -5.24 -9.70 -0.34
CA GLY A 28 -4.42 -8.94 -1.27
C GLY A 28 -2.93 -9.29 -1.28
N ILE A 29 -2.55 -10.43 -0.70
CA ILE A 29 -1.15 -10.91 -0.63
C ILE A 29 -0.50 -11.08 -2.01
N THR A 30 -1.26 -11.41 -3.05
CA THR A 30 -0.78 -11.56 -4.44
C THR A 30 -0.68 -10.24 -5.19
N GLY A 31 -1.09 -9.14 -4.56
CA GLY A 31 -1.01 -7.79 -5.13
C GLY A 31 0.40 -7.20 -5.05
N HIS A 32 0.56 -5.98 -5.61
CA HIS A 32 1.84 -5.28 -5.69
C HIS A 32 2.54 -5.16 -4.31
N SER A 33 1.93 -4.49 -3.33
CA SER A 33 2.52 -4.34 -2.00
C SER A 33 2.36 -5.60 -1.12
N GLY A 34 1.33 -6.43 -1.36
CA GLY A 34 1.12 -7.69 -0.64
C GLY A 34 2.23 -8.71 -0.87
N GLY A 35 2.79 -8.77 -2.08
CA GLY A 35 3.93 -9.61 -2.38
C GLY A 35 5.18 -9.28 -1.54
N PHE A 36 5.33 -8.03 -1.12
CA PHE A 36 6.42 -7.64 -0.21
C PHE A 36 6.13 -8.00 1.25
N LEU A 37 4.86 -8.06 1.68
CA LEU A 37 4.52 -8.69 2.96
C LEU A 37 4.90 -10.17 2.97
N LEU A 38 4.58 -10.92 1.90
CA LEU A 38 5.00 -12.31 1.77
C LEU A 38 6.52 -12.46 1.91
N ARG A 39 7.28 -11.57 1.25
CA ARG A 39 8.74 -11.55 1.37
C ARG A 39 9.19 -11.34 2.81
N GLN A 40 8.59 -10.37 3.53
CA GLN A 40 8.92 -10.12 4.94
C GLN A 40 8.60 -11.32 5.83
N LEU A 41 7.51 -12.02 5.58
CA LEU A 41 7.18 -13.24 6.32
C LEU A 41 8.22 -14.35 6.10
N ILE A 42 8.71 -14.51 4.86
CA ILE A 42 9.78 -15.47 4.53
C ILE A 42 11.10 -15.06 5.20
N ASP A 43 11.53 -13.80 5.00
CA ASP A 43 12.81 -13.29 5.48
C ASP A 43 12.91 -13.29 7.01
N ASN A 44 11.79 -13.17 7.72
CA ASN A 44 11.70 -13.25 9.18
C ASN A 44 11.29 -14.63 9.70
N CYS A 45 11.35 -15.68 8.86
CA CYS A 45 11.06 -17.06 9.27
C CYS A 45 9.73 -17.22 10.02
N PHE A 46 8.64 -16.62 9.50
CA PHE A 46 7.32 -16.72 10.13
C PHE A 46 6.91 -18.19 10.30
N ASP A 47 6.69 -18.63 11.53
CA ASP A 47 6.43 -20.01 11.91
C ASP A 47 4.94 -20.34 12.10
N GLY A 48 4.06 -19.33 11.99
CA GLY A 48 2.61 -19.48 12.07
C GLY A 48 1.97 -20.02 10.78
N THR A 49 0.65 -20.07 10.77
CA THR A 49 -0.14 -20.37 9.58
C THR A 49 -0.51 -19.07 8.86
N LEU A 50 -0.12 -18.91 7.61
CA LEU A 50 -0.52 -17.81 6.74
C LEU A 50 -1.78 -18.22 5.97
N ARG A 51 -2.94 -17.71 6.38
CA ARG A 51 -4.21 -17.91 5.68
C ARG A 51 -4.48 -16.76 4.73
N VAL A 52 -4.69 -17.06 3.47
CA VAL A 52 -4.79 -16.04 2.41
C VAL A 52 -6.08 -16.15 1.62
N LEU A 53 -6.73 -15.00 1.37
CA LEU A 53 -7.85 -14.93 0.45
C LEU A 53 -7.31 -14.67 -0.97
N VAL A 54 -7.55 -15.61 -1.87
CA VAL A 54 -7.11 -15.56 -3.26
C VAL A 54 -8.27 -15.81 -4.22
N ARG A 55 -8.28 -15.14 -5.37
CA ARG A 55 -9.24 -15.44 -6.45
C ARG A 55 -8.75 -16.65 -7.24
N GLU A 56 -9.64 -17.38 -7.89
CA GLU A 56 -9.26 -18.46 -8.80
C GLU A 56 -8.23 -18.04 -9.85
N SER A 57 -8.35 -16.79 -10.36
CA SER A 57 -7.43 -16.22 -11.34
C SER A 57 -6.11 -15.69 -10.75
N SER A 58 -5.90 -15.77 -9.44
CA SER A 58 -4.68 -15.24 -8.80
C SER A 58 -3.49 -16.13 -9.11
N ASN A 59 -2.35 -15.50 -9.45
CA ASN A 59 -1.08 -16.20 -9.50
C ASN A 59 -0.57 -16.45 -8.08
N THR A 60 -0.62 -17.69 -7.62
CA THR A 60 -0.21 -18.09 -6.27
C THR A 60 1.16 -18.75 -6.20
N ARG A 61 1.90 -18.81 -7.32
CA ARG A 61 3.20 -19.49 -7.38
C ARG A 61 4.16 -19.04 -6.27
N ALA A 62 4.26 -17.73 -6.02
CA ALA A 62 5.14 -17.21 -4.97
C ALA A 62 4.72 -17.67 -3.56
N LEU A 63 3.42 -17.91 -3.32
CA LEU A 63 2.92 -18.48 -2.08
C LEU A 63 3.30 -19.96 -1.99
N ASP A 64 3.12 -20.71 -3.08
CA ASP A 64 3.40 -22.15 -3.14
C ASP A 64 4.90 -22.46 -2.97
N ASP A 65 5.75 -21.58 -3.51
CA ASP A 65 7.22 -21.69 -3.44
C ASP A 65 7.80 -21.07 -2.14
N SER A 66 6.97 -20.50 -1.25
CA SER A 66 7.44 -19.71 -0.09
C SER A 66 8.05 -20.53 1.05
N GLY A 67 7.71 -21.81 1.14
CA GLY A 67 8.08 -22.67 2.27
C GLY A 67 7.30 -22.40 3.56
N LEU A 68 6.37 -21.45 3.58
CA LEU A 68 5.50 -21.17 4.72
C LEU A 68 4.32 -22.13 4.78
N LYS A 69 3.73 -22.30 5.97
CA LYS A 69 2.48 -23.04 6.12
C LYS A 69 1.31 -22.19 5.61
N ILE A 70 0.82 -22.49 4.41
CA ILE A 70 -0.22 -21.71 3.72
C ILE A 70 -1.58 -22.42 3.78
N GLU A 71 -2.62 -21.66 4.16
CA GLU A 71 -4.02 -22.02 4.00
C GLU A 71 -4.67 -21.08 2.97
N LYS A 72 -5.11 -21.60 1.83
CA LYS A 72 -5.78 -20.80 0.80
C LYS A 72 -7.29 -20.86 0.96
N VAL A 73 -7.91 -19.69 1.10
CA VAL A 73 -9.37 -19.51 0.93
C VAL A 73 -9.56 -18.97 -0.48
N VAL A 74 -10.17 -19.77 -1.34
CA VAL A 74 -10.49 -19.34 -2.72
C VAL A 74 -11.83 -18.61 -2.70
N GLY A 75 -11.83 -17.35 -3.11
CA GLY A 75 -13.02 -16.51 -3.08
C GLY A 75 -12.72 -15.04 -3.35
N SER A 76 -13.58 -14.16 -2.85
CA SER A 76 -13.53 -12.72 -3.08
C SER A 76 -13.78 -11.94 -1.80
N VAL A 77 -13.15 -10.76 -1.66
CA VAL A 77 -13.46 -9.78 -0.60
C VAL A 77 -14.90 -9.25 -0.67
N LYS A 78 -15.61 -9.51 -1.79
CA LYS A 78 -17.01 -9.14 -1.98
C LYS A 78 -18.00 -10.24 -1.54
N ASP A 79 -17.48 -11.38 -1.12
CA ASP A 79 -18.26 -12.53 -0.68
C ASP A 79 -18.10 -12.74 0.83
N ASP A 80 -19.20 -12.62 1.57
CA ASP A 80 -19.21 -12.70 3.02
C ASP A 80 -18.79 -14.09 3.54
N ALA A 81 -19.13 -15.14 2.83
CA ALA A 81 -18.74 -16.51 3.21
C ALA A 81 -17.21 -16.68 3.11
N SER A 82 -16.60 -16.14 2.05
CA SER A 82 -15.14 -16.13 1.87
C SER A 82 -14.44 -15.32 2.96
N LEU A 83 -14.97 -14.16 3.34
CA LEU A 83 -14.42 -13.33 4.42
C LEU A 83 -14.53 -14.04 5.76
N ARG A 84 -15.67 -14.64 6.09
CA ARG A 84 -15.86 -15.42 7.32
C ARG A 84 -14.89 -16.61 7.37
N ALA A 85 -14.75 -17.36 6.28
CA ALA A 85 -13.80 -18.47 6.19
C ALA A 85 -12.35 -18.00 6.41
N LEU A 86 -11.99 -16.84 5.88
CA LEU A 86 -10.68 -16.23 6.05
C LEU A 86 -10.39 -15.91 7.52
N VAL A 87 -11.30 -15.22 8.21
CA VAL A 87 -11.07 -14.68 9.55
C VAL A 87 -11.33 -15.65 10.69
N ARG A 88 -12.03 -16.77 10.44
CA ARG A 88 -12.40 -17.75 11.46
C ARG A 88 -11.19 -18.28 12.20
N GLY A 89 -11.11 -17.98 13.52
CA GLY A 89 -10.02 -18.39 14.39
C GLY A 89 -8.65 -17.81 14.03
N ALA A 90 -8.61 -16.73 13.24
CA ALA A 90 -7.39 -15.98 13.00
C ALA A 90 -7.05 -15.11 14.22
N ASP A 91 -5.78 -14.98 14.53
CA ASP A 91 -5.28 -14.13 15.62
C ASP A 91 -5.12 -12.68 15.13
N THR A 92 -4.58 -12.50 13.93
CA THR A 92 -4.38 -11.20 13.29
C THR A 92 -4.87 -11.23 11.84
N VAL A 93 -5.48 -10.14 11.41
CA VAL A 93 -5.92 -9.93 10.01
C VAL A 93 -5.18 -8.77 9.39
N VAL A 94 -4.63 -8.93 8.18
CA VAL A 94 -4.05 -7.84 7.38
C VAL A 94 -4.85 -7.66 6.09
N HIS A 95 -5.50 -6.51 5.96
CA HIS A 95 -6.35 -6.20 4.81
C HIS A 95 -5.65 -5.25 3.83
N ILE A 96 -5.08 -5.80 2.75
CA ILE A 96 -4.36 -5.05 1.71
C ILE A 96 -5.22 -4.86 0.45
N ALA A 97 -6.26 -5.67 0.26
CA ALA A 97 -7.03 -5.75 -0.99
C ALA A 97 -7.79 -4.46 -1.37
N GLY A 98 -7.81 -3.47 -0.49
CA GLY A 98 -8.35 -2.15 -0.75
C GLY A 98 -9.42 -1.71 0.24
N ILE A 99 -9.46 -0.41 0.49
CA ILE A 99 -10.33 0.23 1.49
C ILE A 99 -11.83 -0.04 1.29
N TRP A 100 -12.27 -0.29 0.04
CA TRP A 100 -13.69 -0.41 -0.34
C TRP A 100 -14.43 -1.54 0.37
N ASP A 101 -13.74 -2.64 0.65
CA ASP A 101 -14.32 -3.84 1.24
C ASP A 101 -14.03 -3.95 2.75
N THR A 102 -13.39 -2.93 3.35
CA THR A 102 -13.07 -2.91 4.77
C THR A 102 -14.29 -3.04 5.69
N PRO A 103 -15.42 -2.32 5.47
CA PRO A 103 -16.58 -2.46 6.35
C PRO A 103 -17.10 -3.91 6.40
N ARG A 104 -17.17 -4.55 5.25
CA ARG A 104 -17.60 -5.96 5.11
C ARG A 104 -16.65 -6.94 5.82
N LEU A 105 -15.34 -6.68 5.74
CA LEU A 105 -14.35 -7.46 6.50
C LEU A 105 -14.53 -7.31 8.02
N LEU A 106 -14.77 -6.08 8.51
CA LEU A 106 -15.00 -5.85 9.94
C LEU A 106 -16.27 -6.54 10.43
N GLU A 107 -17.34 -6.54 9.64
CA GLU A 107 -18.55 -7.30 9.92
C GLU A 107 -18.27 -8.82 10.01
N ALA A 108 -17.43 -9.36 9.13
CA ALA A 108 -17.02 -10.76 9.18
C ALA A 108 -16.18 -11.07 10.44
N ILE A 109 -15.25 -10.19 10.80
CA ILE A 109 -14.45 -10.30 12.03
C ILE A 109 -15.37 -10.30 13.27
N GLU A 110 -16.33 -9.39 13.31
CA GLU A 110 -17.27 -9.29 14.42
C GLU A 110 -18.16 -10.54 14.53
N ALA A 111 -18.67 -11.03 13.40
CA ALA A 111 -19.56 -12.20 13.36
C ALA A 111 -18.87 -13.51 13.77
N GLU A 112 -17.60 -13.71 13.42
CA GLU A 112 -16.84 -14.90 13.80
C GLU A 112 -16.19 -14.76 15.17
N GLY A 113 -15.85 -13.55 15.61
CA GLY A 113 -15.15 -13.28 16.86
C GLY A 113 -13.71 -13.80 16.87
N GLY A 114 -13.01 -13.51 17.97
CA GLY A 114 -11.68 -14.12 18.25
C GLY A 114 -10.48 -13.48 17.55
N VAL A 115 -10.67 -12.56 16.60
CA VAL A 115 -9.57 -11.79 16.00
C VAL A 115 -9.06 -10.76 17.00
N GLY A 116 -7.80 -10.90 17.42
CA GLY A 116 -7.18 -10.00 18.39
C GLY A 116 -6.72 -8.66 17.83
N HIS A 117 -6.39 -8.60 16.53
CA HIS A 117 -5.92 -7.39 15.87
C HIS A 117 -6.23 -7.37 14.37
N ALA A 118 -6.66 -6.24 13.84
CA ALA A 118 -6.86 -6.02 12.40
C ALA A 118 -6.02 -4.85 11.88
N VAL A 119 -5.11 -5.12 10.95
CA VAL A 119 -4.31 -4.12 10.24
C VAL A 119 -4.98 -3.82 8.90
N LEU A 120 -5.42 -2.59 8.71
CA LEU A 120 -6.15 -2.15 7.53
C LEU A 120 -5.29 -1.21 6.69
N VAL A 121 -5.08 -1.54 5.42
CA VAL A 121 -4.33 -0.67 4.50
C VAL A 121 -5.31 0.24 3.77
N HIS A 122 -5.35 1.50 4.19
CA HIS A 122 -6.17 2.54 3.60
C HIS A 122 -5.36 3.47 2.69
N THR A 123 -5.56 4.79 2.80
CA THR A 123 -4.86 5.76 1.94
C THR A 123 -4.72 7.11 2.61
N SER A 124 -3.58 7.80 2.38
CA SER A 124 -3.43 9.22 2.71
C SER A 124 -4.32 10.14 1.85
N GLY A 125 -4.94 9.60 0.80
CA GLY A 125 -5.89 10.34 -0.04
C GLY A 125 -7.12 10.87 0.70
N ILE A 126 -7.43 10.35 1.89
CA ILE A 126 -8.50 10.86 2.76
C ILE A 126 -8.26 12.31 3.21
N PHE A 127 -6.99 12.75 3.26
CA PHE A 127 -6.61 14.10 3.65
C PHE A 127 -6.63 15.11 2.50
N SER A 128 -6.95 14.67 1.27
CA SER A 128 -7.07 15.58 0.14
C SER A 128 -8.14 16.64 0.40
N LYS A 129 -7.82 17.90 0.05
CA LYS A 129 -8.74 19.03 0.11
C LYS A 129 -9.88 18.91 -0.91
N HIS A 130 -9.73 18.05 -1.90
CA HIS A 130 -10.68 17.85 -2.99
C HIS A 130 -11.66 16.71 -2.65
N LYS A 131 -12.96 17.08 -2.59
CA LYS A 131 -14.03 16.20 -2.08
C LYS A 131 -14.25 14.93 -2.92
N MET A 132 -14.04 14.97 -4.23
CA MET A 132 -14.19 13.76 -5.07
C MET A 132 -13.12 12.71 -4.73
N ALA A 133 -11.90 13.13 -4.34
CA ALA A 133 -10.86 12.21 -3.92
C ALA A 133 -11.07 11.72 -2.49
N SER A 134 -11.37 12.63 -1.52
CA SER A 134 -11.42 12.28 -0.11
C SER A 134 -12.79 11.84 0.39
N GLY A 135 -13.89 12.30 -0.26
CA GLY A 135 -15.25 12.13 0.25
C GLY A 135 -15.65 10.66 0.41
N VAL A 136 -15.34 9.84 -0.59
CA VAL A 136 -15.68 8.40 -0.56
C VAL A 136 -14.88 7.67 0.53
N TYR A 137 -13.59 7.99 0.69
CA TYR A 137 -12.77 7.39 1.75
C TYR A 137 -13.30 7.74 3.14
N LYS A 138 -13.75 9.00 3.34
CA LYS A 138 -14.37 9.43 4.59
C LYS A 138 -15.67 8.69 4.87
N GLN A 139 -16.50 8.47 3.84
CA GLN A 139 -17.75 7.70 3.99
C GLN A 139 -17.49 6.25 4.40
N ILE A 140 -16.48 5.61 3.80
CA ILE A 140 -16.10 4.24 4.15
C ILE A 140 -15.63 4.19 5.61
N GLU A 141 -14.76 5.10 6.04
CA GLU A 141 -14.28 5.12 7.42
C GLU A 141 -15.37 5.48 8.42
N GLU A 142 -16.29 6.34 8.05
CA GLU A 142 -17.49 6.61 8.87
C GLU A 142 -18.33 5.34 9.09
N SER A 143 -18.48 4.50 8.05
CA SER A 143 -19.23 3.24 8.17
C SER A 143 -18.54 2.18 9.05
N MET A 144 -17.24 2.34 9.33
CA MET A 144 -16.50 1.46 10.23
C MET A 144 -16.71 1.81 11.73
N LYS A 145 -17.11 3.04 12.04
CA LYS A 145 -17.22 3.52 13.42
C LYS A 145 -17.97 2.59 14.35
N PRO A 146 -19.15 2.02 13.98
CA PRO A 146 -19.86 1.13 14.88
C PRO A 146 -19.03 -0.06 15.38
N CYS A 147 -18.18 -0.65 14.51
CA CYS A 147 -17.29 -1.74 14.90
C CYS A 147 -16.16 -1.24 15.82
N LEU A 148 -15.61 -0.07 15.53
CA LEU A 148 -14.54 0.55 16.32
C LEU A 148 -15.04 0.96 17.72
N ASP A 149 -16.27 1.47 17.83
CA ASP A 149 -16.89 1.89 19.08
C ASP A 149 -17.22 0.69 19.99
N ARG A 150 -17.39 -0.51 19.40
CA ARG A 150 -17.54 -1.77 20.16
C ARG A 150 -16.20 -2.34 20.66
N GLY A 151 -15.09 -1.61 20.46
CA GLY A 151 -13.77 -1.97 21.01
C GLY A 151 -12.93 -2.89 20.11
N MET A 152 -13.26 -3.01 18.81
CA MET A 152 -12.42 -3.77 17.89
C MET A 152 -11.03 -3.14 17.81
N ASN A 153 -9.98 -3.95 18.01
CA ASN A 153 -8.59 -3.52 17.93
C ASN A 153 -8.15 -3.42 16.46
N VAL A 154 -8.07 -2.19 15.97
CA VAL A 154 -7.78 -1.88 14.57
C VAL A 154 -6.62 -0.91 14.46
N THR A 155 -5.67 -1.22 13.58
CA THR A 155 -4.62 -0.29 13.15
C THR A 155 -4.80 0.04 11.67
N ILE A 156 -4.88 1.32 11.33
CA ILE A 156 -5.02 1.80 9.95
C ILE A 156 -3.65 2.30 9.46
N LEU A 157 -3.13 1.68 8.44
CA LEU A 157 -1.92 2.13 7.74
C LEU A 157 -2.33 2.95 6.50
N ARG A 158 -1.77 4.15 6.36
CA ARG A 158 -2.09 5.10 5.29
C ARG A 158 -0.87 5.34 4.38
N PRO A 159 -0.67 4.49 3.36
CA PRO A 159 0.36 4.74 2.36
C PRO A 159 0.13 6.08 1.66
N THR A 160 1.22 6.72 1.26
CA THR A 160 1.22 7.85 0.32
C THR A 160 1.21 7.34 -1.13
N MET A 161 1.92 7.95 -2.04
CA MET A 161 1.98 7.55 -3.45
C MET A 161 2.83 6.28 -3.63
N ILE A 162 2.18 5.11 -3.70
CA ILE A 162 2.88 3.81 -3.79
C ILE A 162 3.60 3.68 -5.13
N PHE A 163 4.87 3.24 -5.10
CA PHE A 163 5.68 2.88 -6.25
C PHE A 163 6.56 1.66 -5.93
N GLY A 164 7.43 1.22 -6.85
CA GLY A 164 8.47 0.24 -6.54
C GLY A 164 8.67 -0.86 -7.57
N ASP A 165 7.80 -0.97 -8.58
CA ASP A 165 8.02 -1.77 -9.79
C ASP A 165 7.12 -1.26 -10.94
N ILE A 166 7.40 -1.71 -12.18
CA ILE A 166 6.69 -1.25 -13.38
C ILE A 166 5.19 -1.54 -13.40
N ARG A 167 4.66 -2.33 -12.46
CA ARG A 167 3.22 -2.63 -12.31
C ARG A 167 2.47 -1.57 -11.53
N ASP A 168 3.16 -0.65 -10.86
CA ASP A 168 2.50 0.46 -10.18
C ASP A 168 1.76 1.36 -11.17
N HIS A 169 0.81 2.13 -10.66
CA HIS A 169 0.02 3.06 -11.47
C HIS A 169 0.33 4.54 -11.19
N ASN A 170 1.47 4.83 -10.55
CA ASN A 170 1.91 6.15 -10.13
C ASN A 170 3.23 6.55 -10.80
N VAL A 171 4.36 6.15 -10.26
CA VAL A 171 5.71 6.50 -10.75
C VAL A 171 5.98 5.90 -12.11
N SER A 172 5.55 4.65 -12.36
CA SER A 172 5.69 4.00 -13.66
C SER A 172 5.07 4.79 -14.83
N LYS A 173 4.02 5.60 -14.57
CA LYS A 173 3.44 6.51 -15.57
C LYS A 173 4.40 7.64 -15.90
N PHE A 174 5.03 8.24 -14.89
CA PHE A 174 6.03 9.29 -15.10
C PHE A 174 7.24 8.74 -15.85
N ILE A 175 7.70 7.53 -15.54
CA ILE A 175 8.79 6.86 -16.26
C ILE A 175 8.44 6.74 -17.75
N ARG A 176 7.27 6.20 -18.08
CA ARG A 176 6.78 6.08 -19.47
C ARG A 176 6.63 7.43 -20.17
N MET A 177 6.16 8.47 -19.45
CA MET A 177 6.00 9.80 -20.01
C MET A 177 7.36 10.45 -20.30
N VAL A 178 8.30 10.42 -19.36
CA VAL A 178 9.65 10.96 -19.51
C VAL A 178 10.42 10.23 -20.62
N ASP A 179 10.24 8.92 -20.73
CA ASP A 179 10.88 8.12 -21.78
C ASP A 179 10.36 8.49 -23.18
N ARG A 180 9.05 8.74 -23.30
CA ARG A 180 8.39 9.00 -24.57
C ARG A 180 8.46 10.44 -25.05
N PHE A 181 8.39 11.40 -24.12
CA PHE A 181 8.27 12.82 -24.46
C PHE A 181 9.48 13.63 -23.99
N PRO A 182 10.15 14.36 -24.91
CA PRO A 182 11.31 15.20 -24.56
C PRO A 182 10.91 16.47 -23.80
N VAL A 183 9.63 16.82 -23.82
CA VAL A 183 9.06 17.99 -23.15
C VAL A 183 7.87 17.58 -22.28
N MET A 184 7.93 17.92 -21.00
CA MET A 184 6.93 17.61 -19.99
C MET A 184 6.16 18.87 -19.58
N PRO A 185 4.83 18.95 -19.79
CA PRO A 185 4.02 19.99 -19.21
C PRO A 185 3.90 19.80 -17.70
N MET A 186 4.11 20.88 -16.94
CA MET A 186 4.05 20.87 -15.48
C MET A 186 3.09 21.96 -15.00
N ILE A 187 2.06 21.58 -14.26
CA ILE A 187 1.19 22.56 -13.58
C ILE A 187 2.03 23.30 -12.54
N ASP A 188 1.97 24.63 -12.55
CA ASP A 188 2.69 25.53 -11.64
C ASP A 188 4.15 25.13 -11.43
N ARG A 189 4.87 24.85 -12.54
CA ARG A 189 6.26 24.40 -12.58
C ARG A 189 6.52 23.01 -11.97
N GLY A 190 5.49 22.28 -11.53
CA GLY A 190 5.60 20.97 -10.90
C GLY A 190 6.24 20.99 -9.51
N LEU A 191 6.10 22.11 -8.78
CA LEU A 191 6.76 22.31 -7.48
C LEU A 191 5.99 21.72 -6.30
N ALA A 192 4.72 21.34 -6.49
CA ALA A 192 3.93 20.74 -5.42
C ALA A 192 4.59 19.45 -4.92
N PRO A 193 4.77 19.28 -3.60
CA PRO A 193 5.43 18.14 -3.04
C PRO A 193 4.53 16.91 -3.08
N VAL A 194 5.15 15.76 -3.40
CA VAL A 194 4.60 14.42 -3.26
C VAL A 194 5.61 13.60 -2.46
N GLN A 195 5.16 12.54 -1.80
CA GLN A 195 6.07 11.71 -1.02
C GLN A 195 5.87 10.24 -1.40
N PRO A 196 6.53 9.76 -2.48
CA PRO A 196 6.37 8.39 -2.94
C PRO A 196 6.91 7.41 -1.91
N VAL A 197 6.14 6.35 -1.61
CA VAL A 197 6.52 5.26 -0.73
C VAL A 197 6.76 3.99 -1.54
N ASN A 198 7.88 3.30 -1.28
CA ASN A 198 8.17 2.06 -1.95
C ASN A 198 7.28 0.92 -1.40
N ALA A 199 6.76 0.08 -2.30
CA ALA A 199 5.97 -1.08 -1.92
C ALA A 199 6.76 -2.08 -1.03
N ARG A 200 8.10 -2.08 -1.11
CA ARG A 200 8.98 -2.86 -0.20
C ARG A 200 8.86 -2.37 1.23
N ASP A 201 8.90 -1.05 1.43
CA ASP A 201 8.76 -0.43 2.74
C ASP A 201 7.37 -0.67 3.33
N LEU A 202 6.33 -0.69 2.47
CA LEU A 202 4.99 -1.06 2.88
C LEU A 202 4.90 -2.51 3.32
N GLY A 203 5.57 -3.44 2.63
CA GLY A 203 5.67 -4.84 3.08
C GLY A 203 6.23 -4.95 4.49
N GLN A 204 7.29 -4.18 4.80
CA GLN A 204 7.87 -4.08 6.13
C GLN A 204 6.87 -3.48 7.15
N ALA A 205 6.18 -2.38 6.77
CA ALA A 205 5.18 -1.76 7.63
C ALA A 205 4.04 -2.72 7.97
N TYR A 206 3.54 -3.45 6.98
CA TYR A 206 2.46 -4.44 7.18
C TYR A 206 2.89 -5.55 8.13
N TYR A 207 4.10 -6.10 7.92
CA TYR A 207 4.67 -7.13 8.78
C TYR A 207 4.83 -6.63 10.22
N LYS A 208 5.52 -5.50 10.40
CA LYS A 208 5.79 -4.93 11.72
C LYS A 208 4.48 -4.61 12.46
N ALA A 209 3.52 -3.96 11.80
CA ALA A 209 2.22 -3.67 12.41
C ALA A 209 1.46 -4.95 12.79
N ALA A 210 1.48 -5.99 11.94
CA ALA A 210 0.81 -7.26 12.22
C ALA A 210 1.44 -8.02 13.40
N MET A 211 2.75 -7.88 13.62
CA MET A 211 3.48 -8.51 14.74
C MET A 211 3.41 -7.68 16.03
N HIS A 212 2.83 -6.48 16.01
CA HIS A 212 2.61 -5.63 17.18
C HIS A 212 1.10 -5.49 17.48
N PRO A 213 0.52 -6.41 18.26
CA PRO A 213 -0.94 -6.44 18.48
C PRO A 213 -1.47 -5.28 19.29
N THR A 214 -0.61 -4.50 19.95
CA THR A 214 -0.97 -3.35 20.79
C THR A 214 -0.16 -2.12 20.38
N LEU A 215 -0.62 -1.43 19.33
CA LEU A 215 0.00 -0.18 18.89
C LEU A 215 -0.66 1.01 19.61
N PRO A 216 0.13 2.04 20.04
CA PRO A 216 -0.38 3.19 20.78
C PRO A 216 -1.42 4.01 20.01
N GLU A 217 -1.22 4.16 18.70
CA GLU A 217 -2.11 4.94 17.83
C GLU A 217 -2.94 4.02 16.93
N ARG A 218 -4.15 4.46 16.60
CA ARG A 218 -5.03 3.74 15.68
C ARG A 218 -4.65 3.93 14.23
N GLU A 219 -3.96 5.01 13.87
CA GLU A 219 -3.66 5.39 12.51
C GLU A 219 -2.20 5.77 12.33
N TYR A 220 -1.58 5.25 11.28
CA TYR A 220 -0.19 5.54 10.93
C TYR A 220 -0.04 5.91 9.47
N ILE A 221 0.64 7.01 9.21
CA ILE A 221 1.09 7.34 7.86
C ILE A 221 2.31 6.49 7.53
N CYS A 222 2.27 5.82 6.38
CA CYS A 222 3.42 5.13 5.80
C CYS A 222 3.86 5.90 4.55
N SER A 223 4.61 6.97 4.74
CA SER A 223 5.18 7.76 3.66
C SER A 223 6.58 7.29 3.28
N GLY A 224 7.06 7.68 2.09
CA GLY A 224 8.47 7.46 1.73
C GLY A 224 9.42 8.34 2.54
N GLU A 225 10.71 8.14 2.35
CA GLU A 225 11.79 8.77 3.13
C GLU A 225 11.67 10.30 3.20
N ARG A 226 11.42 10.95 2.05
CA ARG A 226 11.29 12.40 1.97
C ARG A 226 10.28 12.86 0.92
N PRO A 227 9.74 14.07 1.04
CA PRO A 227 8.98 14.67 -0.04
C PRO A 227 9.90 15.07 -1.21
N VAL A 228 9.36 14.95 -2.42
CA VAL A 228 9.99 15.40 -3.67
C VAL A 228 8.96 16.19 -4.49
N SER A 229 9.41 17.17 -5.28
CA SER A 229 8.50 17.79 -6.24
C SER A 229 8.25 16.88 -7.44
N VAL A 230 7.11 17.03 -8.11
CA VAL A 230 6.84 16.28 -9.36
C VAL A 230 7.90 16.58 -10.42
N ARG A 231 8.45 17.79 -10.41
CA ARG A 231 9.56 18.18 -11.27
C ARG A 231 10.83 17.40 -10.96
N GLU A 232 11.24 17.36 -9.67
CA GLU A 232 12.41 16.61 -9.21
C GLU A 232 12.28 15.12 -9.53
N LEU A 233 11.09 14.52 -9.31
CA LEU A 233 10.79 13.14 -9.69
C LEU A 233 11.09 12.91 -11.18
N CYS A 234 10.60 13.80 -12.08
CA CYS A 234 10.85 13.66 -13.53
C CYS A 234 12.31 13.91 -13.91
N GLU A 235 13.03 14.81 -13.21
CA GLU A 235 14.45 15.06 -13.42
C GLU A 235 15.28 13.83 -13.06
N LEU A 236 14.99 13.18 -11.92
CA LEU A 236 15.64 11.93 -11.49
C LEU A 236 15.35 10.77 -12.45
N ILE A 237 14.10 10.63 -12.89
CA ILE A 237 13.74 9.63 -13.92
C ILE A 237 14.56 9.87 -15.20
N GLY A 238 14.63 11.12 -15.67
CA GLY A 238 15.42 11.48 -16.84
C GLY A 238 16.90 11.13 -16.68
N LYS A 239 17.46 11.42 -15.50
CA LYS A 239 18.84 11.05 -15.14
C LYS A 239 19.07 9.55 -15.26
N TYR A 240 18.20 8.72 -14.70
CA TYR A 240 18.35 7.25 -14.73
C TYR A 240 18.04 6.64 -16.09
N LEU A 241 17.20 7.28 -16.92
CA LEU A 241 16.99 6.92 -18.32
C LEU A 241 18.11 7.39 -19.27
N GLY A 242 19.06 8.21 -18.78
CA GLY A 242 20.07 8.86 -19.63
C GLY A 242 19.51 9.92 -20.58
N LYS A 243 18.38 10.56 -20.23
CA LYS A 243 17.65 11.53 -21.05
C LYS A 243 17.58 12.91 -20.42
N ARG A 244 17.71 13.95 -21.24
CA ARG A 244 17.43 15.33 -20.82
C ARG A 244 15.94 15.60 -20.93
N VAL A 245 15.29 16.03 -19.85
CA VAL A 245 13.90 16.40 -19.80
C VAL A 245 13.77 17.93 -19.82
N ARG A 246 12.92 18.45 -20.68
CA ARG A 246 12.58 19.88 -20.71
C ARG A 246 11.19 20.06 -20.10
N PHE A 247 11.01 21.12 -19.33
CA PHE A 247 9.74 21.40 -18.67
C PHE A 247 9.11 22.68 -19.24
N VAL A 248 7.80 22.61 -19.48
CA VAL A 248 7.00 23.78 -19.83
C VAL A 248 5.98 24.00 -18.72
N SER A 249 6.04 25.16 -18.08
CA SER A 249 5.10 25.51 -17.02
C SER A 249 3.74 25.87 -17.61
N VAL A 250 2.70 25.22 -17.09
CA VAL A 250 1.30 25.53 -17.39
C VAL A 250 0.67 26.09 -16.11
N PRO A 251 0.22 27.37 -16.11
CA PRO A 251 -0.48 27.92 -14.96
C PRO A 251 -1.71 27.07 -14.59
N MET A 252 -2.00 26.93 -13.30
CA MET A 252 -3.13 26.12 -12.79
C MET A 252 -4.45 26.51 -13.48
N GLY A 253 -4.73 27.80 -13.64
CA GLY A 253 -5.95 28.28 -14.29
C GLY A 253 -6.10 27.77 -15.73
N VAL A 254 -5.00 27.73 -16.51
CA VAL A 254 -4.98 27.21 -17.87
C VAL A 254 -5.22 25.70 -17.88
N GLY A 255 -4.56 24.98 -16.96
CA GLY A 255 -4.77 23.53 -16.80
C GLY A 255 -6.23 23.18 -16.47
N VAL A 256 -6.83 23.91 -15.53
CA VAL A 256 -8.25 23.74 -15.15
C VAL A 256 -9.19 24.10 -16.31
N ALA A 257 -8.93 25.18 -17.04
CA ALA A 257 -9.73 25.54 -18.20
C ALA A 257 -9.69 24.47 -19.28
N GLY A 258 -8.49 23.92 -19.57
CA GLY A 258 -8.34 22.80 -20.49
C GLY A 258 -9.09 21.55 -20.04
N ALA A 259 -9.01 21.20 -18.75
CA ALA A 259 -9.74 20.06 -18.18
C ALA A 259 -11.27 20.25 -18.26
N ARG A 260 -11.79 21.46 -18.03
CA ARG A 260 -13.20 21.80 -18.19
C ARG A 260 -13.67 21.70 -19.65
N LEU A 261 -12.82 22.13 -20.60
CA LEU A 261 -13.11 21.99 -22.02
C LEU A 261 -13.24 20.50 -22.41
N VAL A 262 -12.30 19.66 -21.98
CA VAL A 262 -12.39 18.20 -22.22
C VAL A 262 -13.66 17.61 -21.60
N LYS A 263 -14.02 18.01 -20.38
CA LYS A 263 -15.26 17.58 -19.73
C LYS A 263 -16.50 17.99 -20.57
N GLY A 264 -16.52 19.22 -21.08
CA GLY A 264 -17.61 19.70 -21.94
C GLY A 264 -17.72 18.91 -23.25
N LEU A 265 -16.60 18.73 -23.97
CA LEU A 265 -16.55 18.00 -25.25
C LEU A 265 -16.91 16.52 -25.08
N THR A 266 -16.65 15.92 -23.93
CA THR A 266 -16.99 14.52 -23.61
C THR A 266 -18.34 14.36 -22.94
N LEU A 267 -19.16 15.42 -22.87
CA LEU A 267 -20.47 15.42 -22.19
C LEU A 267 -20.37 14.89 -20.74
N GLY A 268 -19.29 15.24 -20.04
CA GLY A 268 -19.04 14.83 -18.66
C GLY A 268 -18.50 13.40 -18.49
N LYS A 269 -18.31 12.63 -19.57
CA LYS A 269 -17.75 11.26 -19.48
C LYS A 269 -16.31 11.25 -18.96
N ILE A 270 -15.54 12.32 -19.23
CA ILE A 270 -14.17 12.47 -18.79
C ILE A 270 -14.05 13.76 -17.99
N ASP A 271 -13.78 13.63 -16.67
CA ASP A 271 -13.54 14.76 -15.77
C ASP A 271 -12.12 14.69 -15.20
N TYR A 272 -11.27 15.58 -15.66
CA TYR A 272 -9.90 15.74 -15.17
C TYR A 272 -9.71 16.97 -14.27
N VAL A 273 -10.75 17.74 -14.00
CA VAL A 273 -10.64 19.01 -13.26
C VAL A 273 -9.98 18.80 -11.91
N GLU A 274 -10.50 17.86 -11.11
CA GLU A 274 -9.93 17.58 -9.79
C GLU A 274 -8.52 16.96 -9.88
N LYS A 275 -8.27 16.12 -10.89
CA LYS A 275 -6.93 15.55 -11.10
C LYS A 275 -5.89 16.64 -11.37
N VAL A 276 -6.26 17.68 -12.15
CA VAL A 276 -5.38 18.85 -12.40
C VAL A 276 -5.19 19.66 -11.14
N LEU A 277 -6.24 19.96 -10.38
CA LEU A 277 -6.16 20.69 -9.12
C LEU A 277 -5.25 19.98 -8.11
N ARG A 278 -5.32 18.65 -8.04
CA ARG A 278 -4.47 17.84 -7.17
C ARG A 278 -2.99 17.84 -7.54
N LEU A 279 -2.63 18.24 -8.77
CA LEU A 279 -1.22 18.42 -9.13
C LEU A 279 -0.56 19.62 -8.43
N GLY A 280 -1.35 20.56 -7.89
CA GLY A 280 -0.87 21.65 -7.05
C GLY A 280 -1.04 21.42 -5.56
N GLU A 281 -1.54 20.25 -5.14
CA GLU A 281 -1.75 19.91 -3.72
C GLU A 281 -0.47 19.37 -3.09
N ASP A 282 -0.13 19.89 -1.89
CA ASP A 282 0.89 19.30 -1.05
C ASP A 282 0.40 17.95 -0.54
N ARG A 283 1.15 16.90 -0.86
CA ARG A 283 0.87 15.51 -0.48
C ARG A 283 2.05 14.87 0.24
N SER A 284 2.71 15.67 1.07
CA SER A 284 3.75 15.23 1.98
C SER A 284 3.18 15.01 3.37
N PHE A 285 3.64 13.96 4.06
CA PHE A 285 3.15 13.55 5.36
C PHE A 285 4.28 12.94 6.18
N SER A 286 4.31 13.21 7.49
CA SER A 286 5.28 12.60 8.40
C SER A 286 4.92 11.14 8.70
N HIS A 287 5.94 10.28 8.73
CA HIS A 287 5.85 8.89 9.20
C HIS A 287 6.46 8.68 10.59
N GLU A 288 6.76 9.77 11.33
CA GLU A 288 7.44 9.68 12.63
C GLU A 288 6.72 8.80 13.64
N ALA A 289 5.37 8.82 13.69
CA ALA A 289 4.62 7.94 14.58
C ALA A 289 4.86 6.46 14.25
N ALA A 290 4.84 6.10 12.98
CA ALA A 290 5.13 4.74 12.52
C ALA A 290 6.57 4.32 12.85
N SER A 291 7.53 5.23 12.70
CA SER A 291 8.94 4.98 13.03
C SER A 291 9.13 4.76 14.53
N ARG A 292 8.52 5.61 15.36
CA ARG A 292 8.59 5.54 16.82
C ARG A 292 7.96 4.27 17.37
N ASP A 293 6.76 3.92 16.91
CA ASP A 293 5.92 2.92 17.56
C ASP A 293 6.17 1.49 17.08
N PHE A 294 6.54 1.30 15.81
CA PHE A 294 6.88 -0.03 15.28
C PHE A 294 8.13 -0.08 14.38
N GLY A 295 8.98 0.96 14.45
CA GLY A 295 10.27 0.98 13.77
C GLY A 295 10.15 1.00 12.24
N TYR A 296 9.13 1.68 11.69
CA TYR A 296 9.03 1.90 10.24
C TYR A 296 10.19 2.76 9.75
N GLU A 297 10.93 2.27 8.76
CA GLU A 297 12.11 2.95 8.21
C GLU A 297 12.12 2.78 6.68
N PRO A 298 11.62 3.80 5.94
CA PRO A 298 11.59 3.74 4.48
C PRO A 298 13.00 3.91 3.89
N GLU A 299 13.29 3.18 2.82
CA GLU A 299 14.56 3.28 2.11
C GLU A 299 14.72 4.65 1.41
N PRO A 300 15.97 5.07 1.08
CA PRO A 300 16.22 6.27 0.30
C PRO A 300 15.45 6.25 -1.03
N PHE A 301 14.70 7.32 -1.31
CA PHE A 301 13.81 7.44 -2.46
C PHE A 301 14.52 7.16 -3.79
N GLU A 302 15.73 7.72 -3.97
CA GLU A 302 16.51 7.56 -5.19
C GLU A 302 16.90 6.11 -5.46
N LEU A 303 17.13 5.31 -4.41
CA LEU A 303 17.47 3.89 -4.53
C LEU A 303 16.31 3.10 -5.13
N GLY A 304 15.10 3.28 -4.56
CA GLY A 304 13.90 2.65 -5.05
C GLY A 304 13.54 3.07 -6.47
N LEU A 305 13.62 4.38 -6.74
CA LEU A 305 13.35 4.94 -8.07
C LEU A 305 14.32 4.41 -9.13
N LYS A 306 15.61 4.34 -8.82
CA LYS A 306 16.62 3.81 -9.73
C LYS A 306 16.30 2.36 -10.11
N ARG A 307 15.95 1.51 -9.13
CA ARG A 307 15.58 0.11 -9.40
C ARG A 307 14.39 -0.01 -10.34
N GLU A 308 13.35 0.79 -10.12
CA GLU A 308 12.14 0.75 -10.96
C GLU A 308 12.44 1.22 -12.40
N VAL A 309 13.28 2.26 -12.57
CA VAL A 309 13.71 2.70 -13.90
C VAL A 309 14.58 1.63 -14.59
N GLU A 310 15.47 0.97 -13.87
CA GLU A 310 16.29 -0.14 -14.40
C GLU A 310 15.41 -1.32 -14.84
N GLU A 311 14.40 -1.69 -14.03
CA GLU A 311 13.40 -2.71 -14.40
C GLU A 311 12.64 -2.32 -15.68
N TYR A 312 12.21 -1.06 -15.78
CA TYR A 312 11.57 -0.54 -16.98
C TYR A 312 12.46 -0.64 -18.23
N ILE A 313 13.75 -0.30 -18.10
CA ILE A 313 14.72 -0.41 -19.20
C ILE A 313 14.87 -1.87 -19.64
N HIS A 314 14.96 -2.81 -18.70
CA HIS A 314 15.08 -4.24 -18.98
C HIS A 314 13.82 -4.82 -19.63
N ALA A 315 12.65 -4.44 -19.17
CA ALA A 315 11.37 -4.92 -19.71
C ALA A 315 11.06 -4.41 -21.13
N ARG A 316 11.77 -3.37 -21.60
CA ARG A 316 11.62 -2.77 -22.93
C ARG A 316 12.52 -3.40 -23.99
N LYS A 317 13.57 -4.10 -23.57
CA LYS A 317 14.49 -4.84 -24.46
C LYS A 317 13.87 -6.17 -24.89
#